data_831687bb455e16edf2f9f5a36719a465
#
_entry.id   831687bb455e16edf2f9f5a36719a465
#
_cell.length_a   1.000
_cell.length_b   1.000
_cell.length_c   1.000
_cell.angle_alpha   90.00
_cell.angle_beta   90.00
_cell.angle_gamma   90.00
#
_symmetry.space_group_name_H-M   'P 1'
#
loop_
_entity.id
_entity.type
_entity.pdbx_description
1 polymer ?
#
loop_
_entity_poly.entity_id
_entity_poly.type
_entity_poly.pdbx_seq_one_letter_code
_entity_poly.pdbx_strand_id
1 'polypeptide(L)'
;SCLVGSEMCIRDRAKATRENDAVLYTIPTNHNPTGVTMSEPRRRALIASCVANRLPIIEDCAYQDLIFDGDTPHTLKSFDETGMVITLGSASKALAPGLRIGWIVADERIVQRLADVKMQMDYGASTLSQWVFARFLSSGLYDEYMVSLRMQLRRRRDAALETLERLFAGRAHWNVPRGGFYVWLTFDEPVRTGRLFQRAIEHGVLLNPGDIYDFEGDNSLRLSYSYTTPEEFAAAAETLASLV
;
A
#
# COMPACT_ATOMS: atom_id res chain seq x y z
N SER A 1 -11.24 9.88 -9.11
CA SER A 1 -10.16 8.99 -8.69
C SER A 1 -10.74 7.66 -8.24
N CYS A 2 -10.42 6.56 -8.92
CA CYS A 2 -10.86 5.23 -8.48
C CYS A 2 -9.76 4.63 -7.61
N LEU A 3 -9.97 4.62 -6.32
CA LEU A 3 -9.02 4.10 -5.33
C LEU A 3 -8.76 2.60 -5.41
N VAL A 4 -9.56 1.82 -6.04
CA VAL A 4 -9.26 0.43 -6.46
C VAL A 4 -10.20 0.09 -7.60
N GLY A 5 -9.65 0.12 -8.80
CA GLY A 5 -10.36 0.07 -10.01
C GLY A 5 -11.51 -0.94 -10.13
N SER A 6 -12.69 -0.43 -10.28
CA SER A 6 -13.65 -1.14 -11.12
C SER A 6 -13.03 -1.32 -12.52
N GLU A 7 -13.37 -2.36 -13.25
CA GLU A 7 -12.86 -2.56 -14.63
C GLU A 7 -13.13 -1.34 -15.53
N MET A 8 -14.18 -0.60 -15.23
CA MET A 8 -14.59 0.62 -15.93
C MET A 8 -13.55 1.74 -15.78
N CYS A 9 -13.00 1.96 -14.57
CA CYS A 9 -12.00 3.01 -14.33
C CYS A 9 -10.67 2.75 -15.04
N ILE A 10 -10.24 1.49 -15.15
CA ILE A 10 -9.00 1.13 -15.86
C ILE A 10 -9.18 1.36 -17.36
N ARG A 11 -10.32 0.94 -17.94
CA ARG A 11 -10.61 1.11 -19.37
C ARG A 11 -10.79 2.57 -19.77
N ASP A 12 -11.47 3.36 -18.95
CA ASP A 12 -11.74 4.76 -19.27
C ASP A 12 -10.47 5.61 -19.15
N ARG A 13 -9.62 5.34 -18.15
CA ARG A 13 -8.31 5.99 -18.02
C ARG A 13 -7.35 5.57 -19.15
N ALA A 14 -7.31 4.31 -19.51
CA ALA A 14 -6.48 3.85 -20.62
C ALA A 14 -6.93 4.47 -21.97
N LYS A 15 -8.22 4.82 -22.13
CA LYS A 15 -8.70 5.55 -23.31
C LYS A 15 -8.33 7.03 -23.28
N ALA A 16 -8.43 7.69 -22.12
CA ALA A 16 -8.08 9.10 -21.95
C ALA A 16 -6.60 9.41 -22.13
N THR A 17 -5.72 8.39 -21.98
CA THR A 17 -4.25 8.54 -22.11
C THR A 17 -3.72 8.34 -23.53
N ARG A 18 -4.54 8.00 -24.50
CA ARG A 18 -4.10 7.78 -25.90
C ARG A 18 -3.53 9.02 -26.59
N GLU A 19 -3.80 10.21 -26.07
CA GLU A 19 -3.36 11.49 -26.64
C GLU A 19 -2.21 12.14 -25.87
N ASN A 20 -1.79 11.57 -24.72
CA ASN A 20 -0.73 12.13 -23.87
C ASN A 20 0.22 11.03 -23.40
N ASP A 21 1.49 11.39 -23.19
CA ASP A 21 2.47 10.55 -22.52
C ASP A 21 2.03 10.30 -21.07
N ALA A 22 1.60 9.09 -20.78
CA ALA A 22 1.08 8.70 -19.47
C ALA A 22 1.75 7.43 -18.97
N VAL A 23 1.76 7.26 -17.65
CA VAL A 23 2.20 6.06 -16.96
C VAL A 23 1.17 5.70 -15.89
N LEU A 24 0.87 4.42 -15.74
CA LEU A 24 0.04 3.93 -14.65
C LEU A 24 0.91 3.63 -13.43
N TYR A 25 0.66 4.30 -12.31
CA TYR A 25 1.20 3.93 -11.00
C TYR A 25 0.18 3.12 -10.21
N THR A 26 0.59 1.99 -9.63
CA THR A 26 -0.29 1.13 -8.83
C THR A 26 0.46 0.41 -7.72
N ILE A 27 -0.24 0.15 -6.59
CA ILE A 27 0.21 -0.68 -5.47
C ILE A 27 -0.68 -1.93 -5.46
N PRO A 28 -0.36 -3.02 -6.18
CA PRO A 28 -1.28 -4.13 -6.36
C PRO A 28 -1.39 -5.06 -5.15
N THR A 29 -0.48 -4.96 -4.18
CA THR A 29 -0.47 -5.78 -2.97
C THR A 29 -0.48 -4.90 -1.73
N ASN A 30 -1.45 -5.15 -0.81
CA ASN A 30 -1.63 -4.40 0.43
C ASN A 30 -1.70 -2.89 0.18
N HIS A 31 -2.55 -2.48 -0.74
CA HIS A 31 -2.66 -1.11 -1.25
C HIS A 31 -2.75 -0.07 -0.13
N ASN A 32 -1.93 0.94 -0.19
CA ASN A 32 -2.05 2.13 0.66
C ASN A 32 -2.89 3.19 -0.11
N PRO A 33 -4.08 3.58 0.38
CA PRO A 33 -4.55 3.47 1.77
C PRO A 33 -5.48 2.29 2.07
N THR A 34 -5.99 1.56 1.09
CA THR A 34 -7.18 0.71 1.24
C THR A 34 -6.93 -0.68 1.85
N GLY A 35 -5.67 -1.13 1.97
CA GLY A 35 -5.33 -2.48 2.43
C GLY A 35 -5.72 -3.61 1.45
N VAL A 36 -6.28 -3.29 0.29
CA VAL A 36 -6.73 -4.28 -0.69
C VAL A 36 -5.55 -4.90 -1.44
N THR A 37 -5.66 -6.19 -1.73
CA THR A 37 -4.72 -6.93 -2.59
C THR A 37 -5.42 -7.36 -3.87
N MET A 38 -4.87 -6.98 -5.01
CA MET A 38 -5.41 -7.29 -6.33
C MET A 38 -5.25 -8.77 -6.62
N SER A 39 -6.35 -9.43 -7.04
CA SER A 39 -6.35 -10.84 -7.42
C SER A 39 -5.54 -11.09 -8.70
N GLU A 40 -5.02 -12.31 -8.87
CA GLU A 40 -4.22 -12.66 -10.06
C GLU A 40 -4.97 -12.46 -11.38
N PRO A 41 -6.23 -12.91 -11.55
CA PRO A 41 -6.97 -12.63 -12.77
C PRO A 41 -7.04 -11.14 -13.12
N ARG A 42 -7.16 -10.30 -12.10
CA ARG A 42 -7.23 -8.85 -12.26
C ARG A 42 -5.87 -8.24 -12.62
N ARG A 43 -4.76 -8.80 -12.10
CA ARG A 43 -3.39 -8.42 -12.49
C ARG A 43 -3.14 -8.71 -13.97
N ARG A 44 -3.52 -9.89 -14.44
CA ARG A 44 -3.42 -10.29 -15.86
C ARG A 44 -4.26 -9.40 -16.77
N ALA A 45 -5.49 -9.10 -16.38
CA ALA A 45 -6.38 -8.21 -17.14
C ALA A 45 -5.84 -6.78 -17.23
N LEU A 46 -5.25 -6.27 -16.12
CA LEU A 46 -4.61 -4.96 -16.09
C LEU A 46 -3.44 -4.87 -17.06
N ILE A 47 -2.53 -5.85 -17.04
CA ILE A 47 -1.38 -5.91 -17.95
C ILE A 47 -1.86 -5.96 -19.38
N ALA A 48 -2.79 -6.86 -19.71
CA ALA A 48 -3.33 -6.97 -21.07
C ALA A 48 -3.91 -5.65 -21.58
N SER A 49 -4.67 -4.94 -20.72
CA SER A 49 -5.22 -3.63 -21.03
C SER A 49 -4.13 -2.57 -21.25
N CYS A 50 -3.11 -2.54 -20.39
CA CYS A 50 -2.02 -1.58 -20.49
C CYS A 50 -1.15 -1.83 -21.74
N VAL A 51 -0.84 -3.07 -22.04
CA VAL A 51 -0.10 -3.46 -23.27
C VAL A 51 -0.87 -3.05 -24.53
N ALA A 52 -2.18 -3.35 -24.59
CA ALA A 52 -3.03 -2.98 -25.73
C ALA A 52 -3.10 -1.46 -25.96
N ASN A 53 -2.93 -0.66 -24.90
CA ASN A 53 -2.95 0.80 -24.95
C ASN A 53 -1.55 1.45 -24.91
N ARG A 54 -0.47 0.67 -24.92
CA ARG A 54 0.93 1.13 -24.82
C ARG A 54 1.17 2.00 -23.58
N LEU A 55 0.52 1.66 -22.46
CA LEU A 55 0.59 2.39 -21.18
C LEU A 55 1.61 1.69 -20.27
N PRO A 56 2.79 2.26 -20.01
CA PRO A 56 3.76 1.72 -19.07
C PRO A 56 3.17 1.66 -17.65
N ILE A 57 3.63 0.69 -16.85
CA ILE A 57 3.17 0.48 -15.47
C ILE A 57 4.35 0.68 -14.51
N ILE A 58 4.15 1.49 -13.49
CA ILE A 58 4.97 1.51 -12.28
C ILE A 58 4.23 0.72 -11.20
N GLU A 59 4.76 -0.46 -10.90
CA GLU A 59 4.28 -1.34 -9.86
C GLU A 59 5.04 -1.08 -8.55
N ASP A 60 4.38 -0.55 -7.53
CA ASP A 60 4.99 -0.36 -6.22
C ASP A 60 4.74 -1.58 -5.32
N CYS A 61 5.83 -2.30 -5.03
CA CYS A 61 5.85 -3.51 -4.21
C CYS A 61 6.33 -3.25 -2.77
N ALA A 62 6.28 -2.02 -2.26
CA ALA A 62 6.77 -1.69 -0.91
C ALA A 62 6.11 -2.51 0.22
N TYR A 63 4.91 -3.04 0.00
CA TYR A 63 4.15 -3.86 0.96
C TYR A 63 4.07 -5.34 0.57
N GLN A 64 4.75 -5.78 -0.49
CA GLN A 64 4.66 -7.12 -1.06
C GLN A 64 4.93 -8.23 -0.02
N ASP A 65 5.96 -8.06 0.81
CA ASP A 65 6.39 -9.06 1.78
C ASP A 65 5.52 -9.13 3.05
N LEU A 66 4.56 -8.21 3.20
CA LEU A 66 3.72 -8.08 4.39
C LEU A 66 2.41 -8.86 4.32
N ILE A 67 2.27 -9.83 3.42
CA ILE A 67 1.14 -10.77 3.42
C ILE A 67 1.31 -11.74 4.59
N PHE A 68 0.25 -11.90 5.38
CA PHE A 68 0.19 -12.84 6.51
C PHE A 68 -1.02 -13.79 6.45
N ASP A 69 -1.95 -13.59 5.51
CA ASP A 69 -3.06 -14.51 5.22
C ASP A 69 -2.96 -15.05 3.79
N GLY A 70 -2.67 -16.34 3.68
CA GLY A 70 -2.48 -17.05 2.42
C GLY A 70 -1.15 -16.74 1.74
N ASP A 71 -1.06 -17.12 0.46
CA ASP A 71 0.16 -16.95 -0.32
C ASP A 71 0.36 -15.51 -0.79
N THR A 72 1.63 -15.10 -0.87
CA THR A 72 2.02 -13.83 -1.48
C THR A 72 1.74 -13.89 -2.99
N PRO A 73 0.91 -12.98 -3.52
CA PRO A 73 0.57 -13.02 -4.93
C PRO A 73 1.77 -12.64 -5.80
N HIS A 74 1.81 -13.19 -7.01
CA HIS A 74 2.83 -12.83 -8.00
C HIS A 74 2.74 -11.34 -8.36
N THR A 75 3.89 -10.71 -8.58
CA THR A 75 3.97 -9.30 -9.03
C THR A 75 3.40 -9.15 -10.45
N LEU A 76 3.00 -7.93 -10.83
CA LEU A 76 2.67 -7.63 -12.23
C LEU A 76 3.86 -7.93 -13.14
N LYS A 77 5.07 -7.61 -12.69
CA LYS A 77 6.31 -7.88 -13.42
C LYS A 77 6.49 -9.34 -13.80
N SER A 78 6.04 -10.27 -12.98
CA SER A 78 6.16 -11.71 -13.28
C SER A 78 5.30 -12.16 -14.48
N PHE A 79 4.32 -11.37 -14.89
CA PHE A 79 3.47 -11.60 -16.06
C PHE A 79 3.84 -10.71 -17.26
N ASP A 80 4.86 -9.85 -17.12
CA ASP A 80 5.25 -8.88 -18.15
C ASP A 80 6.26 -9.50 -19.14
N GLU A 81 5.78 -9.79 -20.32
CA GLU A 81 6.60 -10.26 -21.46
C GLU A 81 7.07 -9.11 -22.38
N THR A 82 6.66 -7.88 -22.10
CA THR A 82 6.84 -6.73 -23.01
C THR A 82 7.87 -5.72 -22.53
N GLY A 83 8.31 -5.81 -21.27
CA GLY A 83 9.21 -4.84 -20.64
C GLY A 83 8.52 -3.54 -20.20
N MET A 84 7.19 -3.50 -20.20
CA MET A 84 6.43 -2.30 -19.84
C MET A 84 6.23 -2.10 -18.35
N VAL A 85 6.49 -3.12 -17.52
CA VAL A 85 6.34 -3.02 -16.06
C VAL A 85 7.68 -2.67 -15.42
N ILE A 86 7.67 -1.57 -14.66
CA ILE A 86 8.75 -1.11 -13.79
C ILE A 86 8.34 -1.41 -12.36
N THR A 87 9.04 -2.32 -11.70
CA THR A 87 8.73 -2.69 -10.30
C THR A 87 9.63 -1.94 -9.34
N LEU A 88 9.03 -1.32 -8.33
CA LEU A 88 9.73 -0.66 -7.24
C LEU A 88 9.67 -1.55 -6.00
N GLY A 89 10.82 -1.80 -5.40
CA GLY A 89 10.95 -2.49 -4.13
C GLY A 89 11.57 -1.61 -3.05
N SER A 90 11.29 -1.90 -1.79
CA SER A 90 11.80 -1.10 -0.66
C SER A 90 11.96 -1.94 0.60
N ALA A 91 13.09 -1.75 1.30
CA ALA A 91 13.30 -2.30 2.64
C ALA A 91 12.58 -1.50 3.75
N SER A 92 12.03 -0.33 3.43
CA SER A 92 11.50 0.62 4.42
C SER A 92 10.29 0.12 5.19
N LYS A 93 9.44 -0.71 4.57
CA LYS A 93 8.18 -1.19 5.17
C LYS A 93 8.34 -2.55 5.84
N ALA A 94 9.11 -3.42 5.20
CA ALA A 94 9.33 -4.77 5.72
C ALA A 94 10.43 -4.84 6.78
N LEU A 95 11.43 -3.94 6.75
CA LEU A 95 12.58 -3.99 7.66
C LEU A 95 12.78 -2.68 8.43
N ALA A 96 13.36 -1.66 7.79
CA ALA A 96 13.70 -0.43 8.47
C ALA A 96 13.75 0.77 7.52
N PRO A 97 12.91 1.80 7.74
CA PRO A 97 12.88 2.99 6.89
C PRO A 97 14.20 3.79 6.95
N GLY A 98 14.94 3.71 8.06
CA GLY A 98 16.23 4.40 8.24
C GLY A 98 17.37 3.88 7.37
N LEU A 99 17.28 2.67 6.82
CA LEU A 99 18.30 2.14 5.91
C LEU A 99 18.35 2.85 4.56
N ARG A 100 17.26 3.48 4.13
CA ARG A 100 17.14 4.19 2.85
C ARG A 100 17.48 3.31 1.64
N ILE A 101 17.09 2.03 1.68
CA ILE A 101 17.30 1.05 0.61
C ILE A 101 15.99 0.81 -0.15
N GLY A 102 16.07 0.95 -1.46
CA GLY A 102 15.07 0.54 -2.43
C GLY A 102 15.76 0.08 -3.71
N TRP A 103 15.01 -0.58 -4.58
CA TRP A 103 15.49 -1.10 -5.85
C TRP A 103 14.44 -0.98 -6.93
N ILE A 104 14.89 -1.05 -8.17
CA ILE A 104 14.05 -1.04 -9.37
C ILE A 104 14.36 -2.30 -10.19
N VAL A 105 13.29 -2.97 -10.66
CA VAL A 105 13.37 -4.06 -11.62
C VAL A 105 12.62 -3.65 -12.88
N ALA A 106 13.35 -3.49 -13.99
CA ALA A 106 12.78 -3.02 -15.25
C ALA A 106 13.59 -3.57 -16.45
N ASP A 107 13.18 -3.19 -17.68
CA ASP A 107 13.99 -3.41 -18.88
C ASP A 107 15.36 -2.74 -18.73
N GLU A 108 16.41 -3.38 -19.26
CA GLU A 108 17.80 -2.94 -19.11
C GLU A 108 18.02 -1.48 -19.55
N ARG A 109 17.39 -1.07 -20.65
CA ARG A 109 17.51 0.31 -21.16
C ARG A 109 16.94 1.34 -20.20
N ILE A 110 15.85 0.99 -19.48
CA ILE A 110 15.26 1.83 -18.45
C ILE A 110 16.19 1.92 -17.25
N VAL A 111 16.73 0.78 -16.80
CA VAL A 111 17.65 0.72 -15.65
C VAL A 111 18.92 1.54 -15.93
N GLN A 112 19.52 1.39 -17.10
CA GLN A 112 20.70 2.17 -17.48
C GLN A 112 20.42 3.67 -17.47
N ARG A 113 19.31 4.10 -18.07
CA ARG A 113 18.93 5.52 -18.08
C ARG A 113 18.68 6.09 -16.69
N LEU A 114 18.02 5.31 -15.82
CA LEU A 114 17.80 5.71 -14.43
C LEU A 114 19.10 5.75 -13.62
N ALA A 115 20.06 4.86 -13.90
CA ALA A 115 21.38 4.88 -13.28
C ALA A 115 22.15 6.16 -13.64
N ASP A 116 22.12 6.58 -14.92
CA ASP A 116 22.73 7.84 -15.37
C ASP A 116 22.12 9.06 -14.64
N VAL A 117 20.79 9.11 -14.52
CA VAL A 117 20.10 10.18 -13.80
C VAL A 117 20.46 10.16 -12.32
N LYS A 118 20.48 8.98 -11.71
CA LYS A 118 20.85 8.81 -10.29
C LYS A 118 22.27 9.30 -10.01
N MET A 119 23.23 9.00 -10.87
CA MET A 119 24.60 9.52 -10.72
C MET A 119 24.67 11.05 -10.68
N GLN A 120 23.78 11.72 -11.40
CA GLN A 120 23.70 13.18 -11.39
C GLN A 120 22.99 13.74 -10.15
N MET A 121 22.12 12.94 -9.50
CA MET A 121 21.33 13.37 -8.34
C MET A 121 22.07 13.20 -7.01
N ASP A 122 22.66 12.02 -6.75
CA ASP A 122 23.19 11.68 -5.42
C ASP A 122 24.45 10.79 -5.40
N TYR A 123 25.03 10.49 -6.56
CA TYR A 123 26.19 9.60 -6.74
C TYR A 123 26.02 8.17 -6.19
N GLY A 124 24.89 7.83 -5.60
CA GLY A 124 24.57 6.47 -5.14
C GLY A 124 23.99 6.39 -3.74
N ALA A 125 23.47 5.21 -3.41
CA ALA A 125 22.96 4.91 -2.08
C ALA A 125 24.10 4.52 -1.12
N SER A 126 23.87 4.68 0.20
CA SER A 126 24.84 4.31 1.24
C SER A 126 25.34 2.87 1.08
N THR A 127 26.64 2.70 0.82
CA THR A 127 27.29 1.39 0.72
C THR A 127 27.16 0.59 2.03
N LEU A 128 27.26 1.26 3.17
CA LEU A 128 27.08 0.60 4.48
C LEU A 128 25.68 0.02 4.61
N SER A 129 24.63 0.80 4.28
CA SER A 129 23.25 0.31 4.33
C SER A 129 23.02 -0.87 3.38
N GLN A 130 23.59 -0.81 2.18
CA GLN A 130 23.50 -1.91 1.20
C GLN A 130 24.20 -3.17 1.74
N TRP A 131 25.39 -3.02 2.31
CA TRP A 131 26.14 -4.16 2.89
C TRP A 131 25.40 -4.78 4.08
N VAL A 132 24.88 -3.97 5.01
CA VAL A 132 24.07 -4.45 6.15
C VAL A 132 22.85 -5.21 5.65
N PHE A 133 22.12 -4.65 4.69
CA PHE A 133 20.93 -5.31 4.15
C PHE A 133 21.27 -6.63 3.43
N ALA A 134 22.33 -6.64 2.60
CA ALA A 134 22.79 -7.84 1.92
C ALA A 134 23.20 -8.95 2.92
N ARG A 135 23.90 -8.60 4.01
CA ARG A 135 24.26 -9.55 5.07
C ARG A 135 23.04 -10.07 5.81
N PHE A 136 22.05 -9.22 6.07
CA PHE A 136 20.81 -9.63 6.73
C PHE A 136 20.02 -10.62 5.87
N LEU A 137 19.92 -10.38 4.55
CA LEU A 137 19.31 -11.32 3.61
C LEU A 137 20.08 -12.65 3.52
N SER A 138 21.40 -12.60 3.35
CA SER A 138 22.23 -13.80 3.14
C SER A 138 22.41 -14.67 4.37
N SER A 139 22.16 -14.14 5.57
CA SER A 139 22.26 -14.89 6.83
C SER A 139 21.01 -15.71 7.17
N GLY A 140 19.90 -15.56 6.46
CA GLY A 140 18.60 -16.13 6.80
C GLY A 140 17.81 -15.38 7.89
N LEU A 141 18.44 -14.40 8.55
CA LEU A 141 17.79 -13.62 9.61
C LEU A 141 16.58 -12.82 9.10
N TYR A 142 16.58 -12.44 7.80
CA TYR A 142 15.43 -11.79 7.19
C TYR A 142 14.20 -12.67 7.21
N ASP A 143 14.32 -13.95 6.85
CA ASP A 143 13.19 -14.87 6.80
C ASP A 143 12.63 -15.14 8.20
N GLU A 144 13.50 -15.35 9.20
CA GLU A 144 13.11 -15.51 10.60
C GLU A 144 12.37 -14.27 11.13
N TYR A 145 12.91 -13.09 10.85
CA TYR A 145 12.29 -11.82 11.21
C TYR A 145 10.92 -11.65 10.56
N MET A 146 10.77 -11.95 9.27
CA MET A 146 9.53 -11.83 8.54
C MET A 146 8.44 -12.78 9.05
N VAL A 147 8.78 -13.98 9.49
CA VAL A 147 7.83 -14.88 10.16
C VAL A 147 7.27 -14.22 11.42
N SER A 148 8.15 -13.70 12.28
CA SER A 148 7.76 -13.02 13.52
C SER A 148 6.93 -11.74 13.25
N LEU A 149 7.37 -10.91 12.31
CA LEU A 149 6.68 -9.67 11.92
C LEU A 149 5.26 -9.94 11.41
N ARG A 150 5.11 -10.88 10.49
CA ARG A 150 3.80 -11.26 9.91
C ARG A 150 2.85 -11.78 10.98
N MET A 151 3.33 -12.59 11.91
CA MET A 151 2.52 -13.09 13.03
C MET A 151 2.05 -11.95 13.94
N GLN A 152 2.92 -10.99 14.27
CA GLN A 152 2.57 -9.83 15.09
C GLN A 152 1.58 -8.90 14.37
N LEU A 153 1.77 -8.62 13.09
CA LEU A 153 0.86 -7.81 12.29
C LEU A 153 -0.52 -8.45 12.16
N ARG A 154 -0.56 -9.77 11.97
CA ARG A 154 -1.84 -10.51 11.94
C ARG A 154 -2.60 -10.36 13.26
N ARG A 155 -1.94 -10.56 14.40
CA ARG A 155 -2.57 -10.39 15.73
C ARG A 155 -3.12 -8.98 15.93
N ARG A 156 -2.35 -7.96 15.53
CA ARG A 156 -2.78 -6.56 15.64
C ARG A 156 -3.96 -6.25 14.71
N ARG A 157 -3.94 -6.77 13.46
CA ARG A 157 -5.05 -6.65 12.53
C ARG A 157 -6.32 -7.29 13.09
N ASP A 158 -6.23 -8.51 13.62
CA ASP A 158 -7.38 -9.25 14.14
C ASP A 158 -8.01 -8.50 15.33
N ALA A 159 -7.22 -8.02 16.27
CA ALA A 159 -7.68 -7.20 17.38
C ALA A 159 -8.30 -5.86 16.92
N ALA A 160 -7.73 -5.22 15.90
CA ALA A 160 -8.30 -4.02 15.33
C ALA A 160 -9.66 -4.28 14.68
N LEU A 161 -9.80 -5.37 13.92
CA LEU A 161 -11.08 -5.74 13.28
C LEU A 161 -12.15 -6.08 14.32
N GLU A 162 -11.80 -6.81 15.39
CA GLU A 162 -12.71 -7.09 16.51
C GLU A 162 -13.18 -5.79 17.18
N THR A 163 -12.29 -4.85 17.37
CA THR A 163 -12.62 -3.52 17.91
C THR A 163 -13.55 -2.74 16.98
N LEU A 164 -13.30 -2.74 15.70
CA LEU A 164 -14.13 -2.07 14.72
C LEU A 164 -15.53 -2.70 14.66
N GLU A 165 -15.62 -4.02 14.67
CA GLU A 165 -16.90 -4.73 14.69
C GLU A 165 -17.71 -4.36 15.92
N ARG A 166 -17.09 -4.32 17.09
CA ARG A 166 -17.76 -3.95 18.36
C ARG A 166 -18.28 -2.51 18.36
N LEU A 167 -17.55 -1.57 17.74
CA LEU A 167 -17.85 -0.14 17.87
C LEU A 167 -18.60 0.45 16.67
N PHE A 168 -18.41 -0.13 15.47
CA PHE A 168 -18.88 0.46 14.20
C PHE A 168 -19.78 -0.46 13.38
N ALA A 169 -20.12 -1.67 13.85
CA ALA A 169 -21.08 -2.52 13.15
C ALA A 169 -22.41 -1.79 12.91
N GLY A 170 -22.90 -1.80 11.66
CA GLY A 170 -24.10 -1.08 11.23
C GLY A 170 -23.96 0.45 11.15
N ARG A 171 -22.74 0.99 11.28
CA ARG A 171 -22.42 2.44 11.13
C ARG A 171 -21.33 2.70 10.12
N ALA A 172 -20.51 1.69 9.84
CA ALA A 172 -19.43 1.76 8.87
C ALA A 172 -19.13 0.37 8.30
N HIS A 173 -18.43 0.32 7.20
CA HIS A 173 -17.94 -0.92 6.60
C HIS A 173 -16.45 -0.81 6.29
N TRP A 174 -15.80 -1.95 6.18
CA TRP A 174 -14.35 -2.06 5.88
C TRP A 174 -14.03 -3.39 5.21
N ASN A 175 -12.92 -3.44 4.51
CA ASN A 175 -12.37 -4.69 4.01
C ASN A 175 -11.48 -5.36 5.06
N VAL A 176 -11.34 -6.68 4.97
CA VAL A 176 -10.39 -7.44 5.78
C VAL A 176 -9.06 -7.53 5.03
N PRO A 177 -8.00 -6.78 5.45
CA PRO A 177 -6.72 -6.83 4.78
C PRO A 177 -6.02 -8.17 5.03
N ARG A 178 -5.43 -8.73 3.96
CA ARG A 178 -4.63 -9.97 4.02
C ARG A 178 -3.18 -9.72 4.44
N GLY A 179 -2.81 -8.46 4.62
CA GLY A 179 -1.45 -8.01 4.93
C GLY A 179 -1.36 -6.50 5.06
N GLY A 180 -0.13 -6.00 5.10
CA GLY A 180 0.12 -4.56 5.18
C GLY A 180 -0.13 -3.98 6.56
N PHE A 181 -0.55 -2.72 6.60
CA PHE A 181 -0.62 -1.91 7.82
C PHE A 181 -1.96 -1.25 8.07
N TYR A 182 -2.91 -1.31 7.12
CA TYR A 182 -4.07 -0.42 7.07
C TYR A 182 -5.37 -1.15 6.90
N VAL A 183 -6.40 -0.65 7.60
CA VAL A 183 -7.81 -0.86 7.30
C VAL A 183 -8.39 0.43 6.74
N TRP A 184 -9.18 0.32 5.68
CA TRP A 184 -9.95 1.42 5.11
C TRP A 184 -11.38 1.32 5.63
N LEU A 185 -11.74 2.25 6.50
CA LEU A 185 -13.07 2.33 7.10
C LEU A 185 -13.87 3.40 6.36
N THR A 186 -15.06 3.05 5.90
CA THR A 186 -16.01 3.96 5.26
C THR A 186 -17.28 4.02 6.09
N PHE A 187 -17.70 5.20 6.50
CA PHE A 187 -18.95 5.40 7.22
C PHE A 187 -20.15 5.26 6.30
N ASP A 188 -21.24 4.68 6.80
CA ASP A 188 -22.48 4.50 6.04
C ASP A 188 -23.25 5.82 5.92
N GLU A 189 -23.20 6.66 6.96
CA GLU A 189 -23.75 8.01 6.96
C GLU A 189 -22.66 9.05 6.58
N PRO A 190 -23.04 10.19 5.98
CA PRO A 190 -22.08 11.24 5.62
C PRO A 190 -21.37 11.83 6.85
N VAL A 191 -20.06 11.65 6.92
CA VAL A 191 -19.19 12.20 7.95
C VAL A 191 -18.18 13.15 7.32
N ARG A 192 -18.12 14.37 7.82
CA ARG A 192 -17.08 15.34 7.38
C ARG A 192 -15.76 15.01 8.06
N THR A 193 -14.95 14.18 7.43
CA THR A 193 -13.71 13.64 7.99
C THR A 193 -12.71 14.72 8.40
N GLY A 194 -12.65 15.84 7.70
CA GLY A 194 -11.82 16.98 8.08
C GLY A 194 -12.23 17.63 9.41
N ARG A 195 -13.55 17.76 9.70
CA ARG A 195 -14.04 18.23 11.01
C ARG A 195 -13.82 17.19 12.11
N LEU A 196 -14.03 15.92 11.77
CA LEU A 196 -13.78 14.81 12.68
C LEU A 196 -12.29 14.77 13.08
N PHE A 197 -11.38 15.00 12.15
CA PHE A 197 -9.95 15.10 12.42
C PHE A 197 -9.63 16.19 13.45
N GLN A 198 -10.19 17.40 13.31
CA GLN A 198 -9.98 18.50 14.27
C GLN A 198 -10.45 18.11 15.68
N ARG A 199 -11.65 17.54 15.81
CA ARG A 199 -12.19 17.09 17.08
C ARG A 199 -11.36 15.96 17.69
N ALA A 200 -10.90 15.01 16.87
CA ALA A 200 -10.11 13.88 17.34
C ALA A 200 -8.75 14.31 17.91
N ILE A 201 -8.09 15.31 17.31
CA ILE A 201 -6.83 15.88 17.84
C ILE A 201 -7.04 16.46 19.24
N GLU A 202 -8.15 17.15 19.50
CA GLU A 202 -8.47 17.69 20.84
C GLU A 202 -8.58 16.60 21.90
N HIS A 203 -8.85 15.35 21.48
CA HIS A 203 -8.93 14.16 22.33
C HIS A 203 -7.68 13.26 22.23
N GLY A 204 -6.59 13.75 21.64
CA GLY A 204 -5.32 13.02 21.53
C GLY A 204 -5.28 11.93 20.45
N VAL A 205 -6.25 11.90 19.53
CA VAL A 205 -6.30 10.91 18.44
C VAL A 205 -5.97 11.57 17.11
N LEU A 206 -4.90 11.09 16.45
CA LEU A 206 -4.50 11.53 15.13
C LEU A 206 -5.14 10.62 14.07
N LEU A 207 -6.12 11.13 13.35
CA LEU A 207 -6.78 10.42 12.26
C LEU A 207 -6.04 10.61 10.93
N ASN A 208 -6.40 9.80 9.94
CA ASN A 208 -5.94 9.95 8.56
C ASN A 208 -7.17 9.97 7.63
N PRO A 209 -7.71 11.17 7.32
CA PRO A 209 -8.89 11.36 6.49
C PRO A 209 -8.73 10.81 5.08
N GLY A 210 -9.81 10.28 4.53
CA GLY A 210 -9.83 9.68 3.20
C GLY A 210 -9.70 10.68 2.05
N ASP A 211 -10.13 11.92 2.26
CA ASP A 211 -10.03 13.03 1.30
C ASP A 211 -8.58 13.36 0.89
N ILE A 212 -7.58 13.01 1.70
CA ILE A 212 -6.16 13.09 1.33
C ILE A 212 -5.83 12.17 0.15
N TYR A 213 -6.57 11.07 0.01
CA TYR A 213 -6.32 10.03 -1.01
C TYR A 213 -7.35 10.04 -2.14
N ASP A 214 -8.55 10.53 -1.86
CA ASP A 214 -9.67 10.59 -2.80
C ASP A 214 -10.39 11.93 -2.66
N PHE A 215 -10.18 12.80 -3.64
CA PHE A 215 -10.76 14.16 -3.63
C PHE A 215 -12.29 14.17 -3.82
N GLU A 216 -12.88 13.05 -4.22
CA GLU A 216 -14.34 12.91 -4.40
C GLU A 216 -15.02 12.27 -3.18
N GLY A 217 -14.24 11.75 -2.22
CA GLY A 217 -14.74 10.99 -1.07
C GLY A 217 -14.35 11.61 0.28
N ASP A 218 -15.32 12.12 1.02
CA ASP A 218 -15.13 12.66 2.38
C ASP A 218 -15.76 11.77 3.47
N ASN A 219 -15.84 10.45 3.23
CA ASN A 219 -16.59 9.56 4.14
C ASN A 219 -15.75 8.41 4.68
N SER A 220 -14.43 8.46 4.49
CA SER A 220 -13.56 7.33 4.83
C SER A 220 -12.36 7.75 5.68
N LEU A 221 -11.82 6.79 6.41
CA LEU A 221 -10.59 6.93 7.20
C LEU A 221 -9.64 5.80 6.87
N ARG A 222 -8.34 6.11 6.77
CA ARG A 222 -7.29 5.10 6.83
C ARG A 222 -6.89 4.88 8.28
N LEU A 223 -7.11 3.69 8.80
CA LEU A 223 -6.71 3.31 10.15
C LEU A 223 -5.46 2.43 10.08
N SER A 224 -4.44 2.73 10.90
CA SER A 224 -3.23 1.91 11.01
C SER A 224 -3.28 1.05 12.25
N TYR A 225 -3.11 -0.27 12.07
CA TYR A 225 -2.98 -1.23 13.18
C TYR A 225 -1.52 -1.63 13.45
N SER A 226 -0.57 -1.10 12.67
CA SER A 226 0.82 -1.56 12.73
C SER A 226 1.67 -0.83 13.77
N TYR A 227 1.29 0.38 14.13
CA TYR A 227 2.10 1.26 14.99
C TYR A 227 1.75 1.15 16.48
N THR A 228 0.45 1.18 16.80
CA THR A 228 -0.07 1.11 18.17
C THR A 228 -0.15 -0.32 18.70
N THR A 229 -0.21 -0.47 20.03
CA THR A 229 -0.64 -1.74 20.62
C THR A 229 -2.14 -1.97 20.37
N PRO A 230 -2.66 -3.20 20.52
CA PRO A 230 -4.10 -3.45 20.42
C PRO A 230 -4.94 -2.61 21.38
N GLU A 231 -4.44 -2.39 22.61
CA GLU A 231 -5.10 -1.62 23.65
C GLU A 231 -5.15 -0.13 23.30
N GLU A 232 -4.05 0.43 22.80
CA GLU A 232 -3.99 1.82 22.31
C GLU A 232 -4.91 2.03 21.09
N PHE A 233 -4.95 1.06 20.16
CA PHE A 233 -5.87 1.10 19.03
C PHE A 233 -7.33 1.09 19.52
N ALA A 234 -7.67 0.21 20.45
CA ALA A 234 -9.02 0.10 20.99
C ALA A 234 -9.45 1.41 21.68
N ALA A 235 -8.61 2.00 22.52
CA ALA A 235 -8.88 3.27 23.19
C ALA A 235 -9.08 4.43 22.20
N ALA A 236 -8.24 4.50 21.14
CA ALA A 236 -8.39 5.50 20.09
C ALA A 236 -9.69 5.29 19.28
N ALA A 237 -10.05 4.04 18.99
CA ALA A 237 -11.29 3.70 18.29
C ALA A 237 -12.54 4.01 19.14
N GLU A 238 -12.51 3.80 20.46
CA GLU A 238 -13.57 4.20 21.38
C GLU A 238 -13.76 5.73 21.40
N THR A 239 -12.66 6.47 21.44
CA THR A 239 -12.70 7.93 21.31
C THR A 239 -13.32 8.33 19.97
N LEU A 240 -12.89 7.74 18.87
CA LEU A 240 -13.45 7.99 17.54
C LEU A 240 -14.97 7.71 17.51
N ALA A 241 -15.41 6.56 18.04
CA ALA A 241 -16.82 6.18 18.07
C ALA A 241 -17.71 7.16 18.85
N SER A 242 -17.14 7.84 19.85
CA SER A 242 -17.86 8.88 20.63
C SER A 242 -17.99 10.22 19.89
N LEU A 243 -17.20 10.41 18.84
CA LEU A 243 -17.15 11.65 18.04
C LEU A 243 -18.02 11.59 16.78
N VAL A 244 -18.55 10.42 16.42
CA VAL A 244 -19.32 10.18 15.16
C VAL A 244 -20.80 9.94 15.44
#